data_9fb344b21683292666b2e7f35e1c0167
#
_entry.id   9fb344b21683292666b2e7f35e1c0167
#
_cell.length_a   1.000
_cell.length_b   1.000
_cell.length_c   1.000
_cell.angle_alpha   90.00
_cell.angle_beta   90.00
_cell.angle_gamma   90.00
#
_symmetry.space_group_name_H-M   'P 1'
#
loop_
_entity.id
_entity.type
_entity.pdbx_description
1 polymer ?
#
loop_
_entity_poly.entity_id
_entity_poly.type
_entity_poly.pdbx_seq_one_letter_code
_entity_poly.pdbx_strand_id
1 'polypeptide(L)'
;VLSSAPALADCQTDIQGYMKRRDGIIAQLKGMQKGGKKQLDPAAACPKFRSLSSIMSETVAYFEKNKEWCQIPDNFVDGAKQQRAQFAKTAGQACGVAAKIEQMKKQAAQQAAQGGMGGPQVQQLPRGPL
;
A
#
# COMPACT_ATOMS: atom_id res chain seq x y z
N VAL A 1 -32.82 -11.79 -21.43
CA VAL A 1 -32.17 -12.59 -22.46
C VAL A 1 -31.16 -11.75 -23.22
N LEU A 2 -31.63 -10.70 -23.81
CA LEU A 2 -30.72 -9.84 -24.56
C LEU A 2 -29.72 -9.12 -23.65
N SER A 3 -30.05 -9.01 -22.39
CA SER A 3 -29.22 -8.26 -21.46
C SER A 3 -28.04 -9.06 -20.94
N SER A 4 -28.02 -10.40 -21.06
CA SER A 4 -26.95 -11.17 -20.43
C SER A 4 -25.59 -10.93 -21.08
N ALA A 5 -25.52 -10.92 -22.42
CA ALA A 5 -24.25 -10.70 -23.11
C ALA A 5 -23.68 -9.28 -22.85
N PRO A 6 -24.47 -8.20 -22.97
CA PRO A 6 -23.96 -6.89 -22.58
C PRO A 6 -23.56 -6.80 -21.11
N ALA A 7 -24.32 -7.47 -20.23
CA ALA A 7 -24.00 -7.47 -18.81
C ALA A 7 -22.66 -8.14 -18.54
N LEU A 8 -22.37 -9.27 -19.20
CA LEU A 8 -21.10 -9.95 -19.05
C LEU A 8 -19.96 -9.14 -19.60
N ALA A 9 -20.17 -8.44 -20.73
CA ALA A 9 -19.16 -7.56 -21.29
C ALA A 9 -18.83 -6.41 -20.33
N ASP A 10 -19.88 -5.84 -19.69
CA ASP A 10 -19.68 -4.79 -18.70
C ASP A 10 -18.90 -5.32 -17.49
N CYS A 11 -19.21 -6.55 -17.03
CA CYS A 11 -18.50 -7.16 -15.95
C CYS A 11 -17.01 -7.30 -16.26
N GLN A 12 -16.67 -7.76 -17.46
CA GLN A 12 -15.29 -7.90 -17.88
C GLN A 12 -14.59 -6.55 -17.91
N THR A 13 -15.24 -5.54 -18.44
CA THR A 13 -14.68 -4.20 -18.49
C THR A 13 -14.42 -3.65 -17.10
N ASP A 14 -15.39 -3.83 -16.19
CA ASP A 14 -15.24 -3.37 -14.80
C ASP A 14 -14.10 -4.09 -14.10
N ILE A 15 -14.05 -5.42 -14.25
CA ILE A 15 -13.00 -6.21 -13.60
C ILE A 15 -11.63 -5.83 -14.14
N GLN A 16 -11.52 -5.66 -15.45
CA GLN A 16 -10.27 -5.21 -16.05
C GLN A 16 -9.84 -3.85 -15.52
N GLY A 17 -10.80 -2.97 -15.30
CA GLY A 17 -10.52 -1.66 -14.71
C GLY A 17 -9.89 -1.76 -13.33
N TYR A 18 -10.46 -2.61 -12.47
CA TYR A 18 -9.88 -2.86 -11.15
C TYR A 18 -8.48 -3.46 -11.25
N MET A 19 -8.30 -4.42 -12.16
CA MET A 19 -7.00 -5.07 -12.33
C MET A 19 -5.95 -4.08 -12.83
N LYS A 20 -6.32 -3.21 -13.76
CA LYS A 20 -5.40 -2.19 -14.27
C LYS A 20 -4.98 -1.22 -13.19
N ARG A 21 -5.91 -0.79 -12.35
CA ARG A 21 -5.60 0.11 -11.23
C ARG A 21 -4.63 -0.56 -10.27
N ARG A 22 -4.88 -1.82 -9.94
CA ARG A 22 -4.00 -2.60 -9.07
C ARG A 22 -2.61 -2.72 -9.68
N ASP A 23 -2.55 -3.15 -10.94
CA ASP A 23 -1.28 -3.40 -11.62
C ASP A 23 -0.48 -2.12 -11.80
N GLY A 24 -1.17 -1.00 -12.01
CA GLY A 24 -0.52 0.30 -12.10
C GLY A 24 0.22 0.68 -10.82
N ILE A 25 -0.41 0.44 -9.67
CA ILE A 25 0.23 0.74 -8.39
C ILE A 25 1.38 -0.24 -8.13
N ILE A 26 1.19 -1.52 -8.46
CA ILE A 26 2.27 -2.50 -8.32
C ILE A 26 3.46 -2.10 -9.17
N ALA A 27 3.22 -1.62 -10.39
CA ALA A 27 4.28 -1.14 -11.26
C ALA A 27 5.02 0.06 -10.64
N GLN A 28 4.29 0.96 -10.00
CA GLN A 28 4.91 2.09 -9.30
C GLN A 28 5.79 1.60 -8.15
N LEU A 29 5.32 0.62 -7.40
CA LEU A 29 6.11 0.05 -6.31
C LEU A 29 7.39 -0.60 -6.83
N LYS A 30 7.28 -1.35 -7.92
CA LYS A 30 8.46 -1.95 -8.54
C LYS A 30 9.44 -0.90 -9.04
N GLY A 31 8.92 0.20 -9.57
CA GLY A 31 9.76 1.31 -10.01
C GLY A 31 10.53 1.94 -8.87
N MET A 32 9.96 1.97 -7.68
CA MET A 32 10.61 2.52 -6.50
C MET A 32 11.80 1.68 -6.03
N GLN A 33 11.85 0.40 -6.41
CA GLN A 33 12.96 -0.47 -6.06
C GLN A 33 14.12 -0.40 -7.05
N LYS A 34 13.89 0.21 -8.20
CA LYS A 34 14.96 0.37 -9.19
C LYS A 34 16.02 1.34 -8.69
N GLY A 35 17.19 1.27 -9.26
CA GLY A 35 18.30 2.14 -8.87
C GLY A 35 19.12 1.58 -7.73
N GLY A 36 19.05 0.28 -7.50
CA GLY A 36 19.89 -0.40 -6.51
C GLY A 36 19.30 -0.46 -5.11
N LYS A 37 18.11 0.04 -4.92
CA LYS A 37 17.47 -0.04 -3.62
C LYS A 37 16.82 -1.40 -3.45
N LYS A 38 17.22 -2.13 -2.42
CA LYS A 38 16.65 -3.44 -2.12
C LYS A 38 15.33 -3.36 -1.38
N GLN A 39 15.13 -2.29 -0.63
CA GLN A 39 13.93 -2.12 0.18
C GLN A 39 13.20 -0.87 -0.24
N LEU A 40 11.88 -0.92 -0.12
CA LEU A 40 11.04 0.23 -0.38
C LEU A 40 11.13 1.21 0.79
N ASP A 41 11.13 2.49 0.47
CA ASP A 41 11.01 3.53 1.48
C ASP A 41 9.62 3.42 2.10
N PRO A 42 9.50 3.17 3.42
CA PRO A 42 8.20 2.97 4.04
C PRO A 42 7.27 4.17 3.88
N ALA A 43 7.80 5.39 3.94
CA ALA A 43 6.97 6.58 3.79
C ALA A 43 6.35 6.67 2.40
N ALA A 44 7.12 6.30 1.37
CA ALA A 44 6.63 6.30 -0.01
C ALA A 44 5.73 5.11 -0.29
N ALA A 45 6.03 3.95 0.30
CA ALA A 45 5.28 2.71 0.07
C ALA A 45 3.95 2.69 0.80
N CYS A 46 3.87 3.32 1.97
CA CYS A 46 2.67 3.30 2.80
C CYS A 46 1.39 3.67 2.02
N PRO A 47 1.32 4.84 1.35
CA PRO A 47 0.10 5.18 0.63
C PRO A 47 -0.18 4.25 -0.55
N LYS A 48 0.87 3.69 -1.15
CA LYS A 48 0.68 2.76 -2.27
C LYS A 48 0.01 1.46 -1.82
N PHE A 49 0.46 0.91 -0.70
CA PHE A 49 -0.17 -0.30 -0.16
C PHE A 49 -1.57 -0.03 0.36
N ARG A 50 -1.83 1.14 0.91
CA ARG A 50 -3.18 1.54 1.28
C ARG A 50 -4.09 1.59 0.06
N SER A 51 -3.60 2.15 -1.04
CA SER A 51 -4.35 2.20 -2.28
C SER A 51 -4.65 0.81 -2.81
N LEU A 52 -3.67 -0.10 -2.74
CA LEU A 52 -3.88 -1.49 -3.17
C LEU A 52 -4.94 -2.17 -2.31
N SER A 53 -4.88 -1.99 -1.01
CA SER A 53 -5.89 -2.54 -0.10
C SER A 53 -7.28 -2.00 -0.44
N SER A 54 -7.37 -0.70 -0.71
CA SER A 54 -8.63 -0.06 -1.07
C SER A 54 -9.18 -0.60 -2.40
N ILE A 55 -8.32 -0.72 -3.40
CA ILE A 55 -8.72 -1.26 -4.70
C ILE A 55 -9.22 -2.70 -4.55
N MET A 56 -8.54 -3.51 -3.75
CA MET A 56 -8.99 -4.89 -3.55
C MET A 56 -10.28 -4.95 -2.75
N SER A 57 -10.51 -4.01 -1.84
CA SER A 57 -11.79 -3.93 -1.13
C SER A 57 -12.92 -3.60 -2.09
N GLU A 58 -12.69 -2.67 -3.01
CA GLU A 58 -13.67 -2.35 -4.06
C GLU A 58 -13.91 -3.56 -4.96
N THR A 59 -12.83 -4.27 -5.31
CA THR A 59 -12.90 -5.45 -6.16
C THR A 59 -13.73 -6.55 -5.50
N VAL A 60 -13.48 -6.81 -4.22
CA VAL A 60 -14.23 -7.82 -3.47
C VAL A 60 -15.71 -7.43 -3.41
N ALA A 61 -15.99 -6.16 -3.11
CA ALA A 61 -17.37 -5.69 -3.03
C ALA A 61 -18.06 -5.85 -4.38
N TYR A 62 -17.39 -5.53 -5.46
CA TYR A 62 -17.92 -5.71 -6.81
C TYR A 62 -18.21 -7.18 -7.08
N PHE A 63 -17.25 -8.06 -6.77
CA PHE A 63 -17.41 -9.49 -6.99
C PHE A 63 -18.61 -10.04 -6.21
N GLU A 64 -18.72 -9.69 -4.93
CA GLU A 64 -19.80 -10.19 -4.09
C GLU A 64 -21.16 -9.69 -4.55
N LYS A 65 -21.23 -8.43 -4.94
CA LYS A 65 -22.47 -7.84 -5.39
C LYS A 65 -22.94 -8.42 -6.73
N ASN A 66 -22.00 -8.74 -7.61
CA ASN A 66 -22.29 -9.15 -8.98
C ASN A 66 -21.96 -10.60 -9.25
N LYS A 67 -21.71 -11.38 -8.21
CA LYS A 67 -21.24 -12.76 -8.35
C LYS A 67 -22.13 -13.58 -9.27
N GLU A 68 -23.43 -13.59 -9.02
CA GLU A 68 -24.36 -14.37 -9.83
C GLU A 68 -24.57 -13.74 -11.19
N TRP A 69 -24.74 -12.43 -11.20
CA TRP A 69 -25.00 -11.68 -12.42
C TRP A 69 -23.84 -11.78 -13.40
N CYS A 70 -22.62 -11.69 -12.88
CA CYS A 70 -21.41 -11.71 -13.70
C CYS A 70 -20.79 -13.09 -13.80
N GLN A 71 -21.38 -14.09 -13.18
CA GLN A 71 -20.90 -15.48 -13.19
C GLN A 71 -19.45 -15.56 -12.72
N ILE A 72 -19.17 -14.90 -11.59
CA ILE A 72 -17.84 -14.86 -11.03
C ILE A 72 -17.60 -16.12 -10.20
N PRO A 73 -16.55 -16.91 -10.50
CA PRO A 73 -16.26 -18.12 -9.71
C PRO A 73 -15.88 -17.78 -8.26
N ASP A 74 -16.19 -18.69 -7.35
CA ASP A 74 -15.86 -18.52 -5.93
C ASP A 74 -14.37 -18.31 -5.71
N ASN A 75 -13.54 -19.02 -6.47
CA ASN A 75 -12.09 -18.90 -6.30
C ASN A 75 -11.57 -17.50 -6.65
N PHE A 76 -12.24 -16.80 -7.55
CA PHE A 76 -11.89 -15.40 -7.84
C PHE A 76 -12.18 -14.51 -6.65
N VAL A 77 -13.36 -14.72 -6.04
CA VAL A 77 -13.74 -13.95 -4.84
C VAL A 77 -12.76 -14.22 -3.71
N ASP A 78 -12.46 -15.49 -3.48
CA ASP A 78 -11.54 -15.88 -2.41
C ASP A 78 -10.14 -15.33 -2.65
N GLY A 79 -9.67 -15.40 -3.90
CA GLY A 79 -8.36 -14.84 -4.26
C GLY A 79 -8.29 -13.34 -4.02
N ALA A 80 -9.35 -12.62 -4.37
CA ALA A 80 -9.41 -11.18 -4.15
C ALA A 80 -9.40 -10.85 -2.66
N LYS A 81 -10.12 -11.64 -1.85
CA LYS A 81 -10.13 -11.46 -0.40
C LYS A 81 -8.75 -11.69 0.20
N GLN A 82 -8.04 -12.69 -0.29
CA GLN A 82 -6.68 -12.97 0.16
C GLN A 82 -5.74 -11.83 -0.19
N GLN A 83 -5.82 -11.33 -1.42
CA GLN A 83 -4.99 -10.17 -1.83
C GLN A 83 -5.29 -8.95 -0.98
N ARG A 84 -6.59 -8.70 -0.72
CA ARG A 84 -6.98 -7.58 0.14
C ARG A 84 -6.33 -7.69 1.51
N ALA A 85 -6.38 -8.88 2.10
CA ALA A 85 -5.80 -9.11 3.42
C ALA A 85 -4.28 -8.91 3.41
N GLN A 86 -3.61 -9.40 2.37
CA GLN A 86 -2.17 -9.26 2.25
C GLN A 86 -1.75 -7.80 2.07
N PHE A 87 -2.45 -7.07 1.22
CA PHE A 87 -2.13 -5.65 1.01
C PHE A 87 -2.43 -4.83 2.27
N ALA A 88 -3.51 -5.16 2.99
CA ALA A 88 -3.83 -4.47 4.24
C ALA A 88 -2.75 -4.72 5.28
N LYS A 89 -2.27 -5.95 5.39
CA LYS A 89 -1.20 -6.30 6.32
C LYS A 89 0.09 -5.56 5.96
N THR A 90 0.45 -5.58 4.70
CA THR A 90 1.67 -4.90 4.24
C THR A 90 1.54 -3.39 4.43
N ALA A 91 0.36 -2.83 4.17
CA ALA A 91 0.12 -1.41 4.42
C ALA A 91 0.32 -1.07 5.90
N GLY A 92 -0.22 -1.91 6.79
CA GLY A 92 -0.04 -1.71 8.23
C GLY A 92 1.42 -1.71 8.62
N GLN A 93 2.20 -2.63 8.06
CA GLN A 93 3.63 -2.72 8.33
C GLN A 93 4.37 -1.50 7.82
N ALA A 94 4.17 -1.14 6.56
CA ALA A 94 4.87 0.00 5.95
C ALA A 94 4.48 1.31 6.63
N CYS A 95 3.20 1.49 6.90
CA CYS A 95 2.72 2.71 7.53
C CYS A 95 3.17 2.80 8.98
N GLY A 96 3.26 1.66 9.68
CA GLY A 96 3.77 1.62 11.05
C GLY A 96 5.23 2.01 11.12
N VAL A 97 6.05 1.48 10.21
CA VAL A 97 7.47 1.83 10.14
C VAL A 97 7.62 3.32 9.78
N ALA A 98 6.85 3.79 8.81
CA ALA A 98 6.89 5.18 8.40
C ALA A 98 6.56 6.11 9.58
N ALA A 99 5.55 5.74 10.38
CA ALA A 99 5.16 6.53 11.54
C ALA A 99 6.27 6.57 12.59
N LYS A 100 6.95 5.43 12.81
CA LYS A 100 8.06 5.37 13.75
C LYS A 100 9.22 6.24 13.30
N ILE A 101 9.55 6.20 12.02
CA ILE A 101 10.62 7.03 11.47
C ILE A 101 10.28 8.51 11.66
N GLU A 102 9.05 8.89 11.38
CA GLU A 102 8.61 10.27 11.55
C GLU A 102 8.70 10.70 13.00
N GLN A 103 8.31 9.83 13.92
CA GLN A 103 8.39 10.10 15.34
C GLN A 103 9.84 10.28 15.79
N MET A 104 10.74 9.42 15.31
CA MET A 104 12.15 9.54 15.62
C MET A 104 12.75 10.83 15.09
N LYS A 105 12.34 11.24 13.88
CA LYS A 105 12.78 12.52 13.33
C LYS A 105 12.34 13.68 14.18
N LYS A 106 11.11 13.66 14.68
CA LYS A 106 10.59 14.70 15.56
C LYS A 106 11.36 14.76 16.86
N GLN A 107 11.64 13.61 17.45
CA GLN A 107 12.42 13.55 18.69
C GLN A 107 13.83 14.08 18.49
N ALA A 108 14.45 13.72 17.38
CA ALA A 108 15.79 14.21 17.06
C ALA A 108 15.78 15.73 16.89
N ALA A 109 14.76 16.25 16.22
CA ALA A 109 14.63 17.70 16.03
C ALA A 109 14.43 18.41 17.36
N GLN A 110 13.62 17.85 18.25
CA GLN A 110 13.40 18.43 19.57
C GLN A 110 14.67 18.42 20.41
N GLN A 111 15.42 17.32 20.38
CA GLN A 111 16.67 17.23 21.11
C GLN A 111 17.70 18.21 20.56
N ALA A 112 17.75 18.36 19.24
CA ALA A 112 18.65 19.31 18.62
C ALA A 112 18.29 20.75 19.01
N ALA A 113 16.99 21.04 19.09
CA ALA A 113 16.52 22.38 19.47
C ALA A 113 16.82 22.68 20.95
N GLN A 114 16.68 21.67 21.81
CA GLN A 114 16.88 21.86 23.23
C GLN A 114 18.35 21.81 23.60
N GLY A 115 19.06 20.85 23.02
CA GLY A 115 20.42 20.68 23.34
C GLY A 115 21.32 21.45 22.45
N GLY A 116 20.68 22.15 21.62
CA GLY A 116 21.36 22.74 20.56
C GLY A 116 22.55 23.35 20.85
N MET A 117 22.75 23.17 21.66
CA MET A 117 23.69 23.54 21.92
C MET A 117 24.51 22.57 22.08
N GLY A 118 24.64 21.88 22.09
CA GLY A 118 25.44 20.97 22.19
C GLY A 118 25.23 19.89 21.87
N GLY A 119 25.26 19.85 21.95
CA GLY A 119 25.29 18.91 21.59
C GLY A 119 25.11 18.13 21.06
N PRO A 120 24.87 18.20 20.76
CA PRO A 120 24.80 17.32 20.11
C PRO A 120 25.10 16.67 19.71
N GLN A 121 24.86 16.59 19.97
CA GLN A 121 25.21 16.01 19.62
C GLN A 121 25.52 15.34 19.50
N VAL A 122 25.51 15.53 20.04
CA VAL A 122 26.02 14.85 19.90
C VAL A 122 26.04 14.25 19.73
N GLN A 123 25.60 14.28 19.92
CA GLN A 123 25.86 13.66 19.73
C GLN A 123 25.96 13.05 19.34
N GLN A 124 25.71 13.11 19.72
CA GLN A 124 26.12 12.53 19.43
C GLN A 124 26.36 11.87 19.18
N LEU A 125 26.02 11.83 19.41
CA LEU A 125 26.64 11.25 19.32
C LEU A 125 27.11 10.97 19.15
N PRO A 126 26.98 10.98 19.53
CA PRO A 126 27.74 10.70 19.64
C PRO A 126 28.30 10.70 19.51
N ARG A 127 28.28 10.72 20.21
CA ARG A 127 29.22 10.75 20.30
C ARG A 127 29.97 10.56 20.47
N GLY A 128 29.62 10.75 20.55
CA GLY A 128 30.42 10.60 20.90
C GLY A 128 31.13 11.01 21.12
N PRO A 129 31.37 11.00 21.53
CA PRO A 129 32.16 11.24 21.91
C PRO A 129 32.84 11.56 22.01
N LEU A 130 32.87 11.65 22.32
CA LEU A 130 33.67 11.88 22.22
C LEU A 130 34.34 11.74 22.26
#